data_32bb0ae785e1dbdb3a590c1f6b49b357
#
_entry.id   32bb0ae785e1dbdb3a590c1f6b49b357
#
_cell.length_a   1.000
_cell.length_b   1.000
_cell.length_c   1.000
_cell.angle_alpha   90.00
_cell.angle_beta   90.00
_cell.angle_gamma   90.00
#
_symmetry.space_group_name_H-M   'P 1'
#
loop_
_entity.id
_entity.type
_entity.pdbx_description
1 polymer ?
#
loop_
_entity_poly.entity_id
_entity_poly.type
_entity_poly.pdbx_seq_one_letter_code
_entity_poly.pdbx_strand_id
1 'polypeptide(L)'
;YFCADVMHETLNRSSLGALGVKSPVNLERAMLAGGRFGGHIVSGHIDGTGTIRDVRRDGNAVWYTIQAPEPILRLIVEKGSIAIDGISLTVARVDHVSFSVSIIPHTLQETALAFKRQSGK
;
A
#
# COMPACT_ATOMS: atom_id res chain seq x y z
N TYR A 1 18.96 -4.75 -12.06
CA TYR A 1 19.42 -3.35 -11.97
C TYR A 1 18.59 -2.47 -12.88
N PHE A 2 17.99 -1.42 -12.35
CA PHE A 2 17.27 -0.40 -13.10
C PHE A 2 17.42 0.96 -12.42
N CYS A 3 17.19 2.03 -13.18
CA CYS A 3 17.10 3.40 -12.68
C CYS A 3 15.77 4.00 -13.12
N ALA A 4 15.22 4.86 -12.28
CA ALA A 4 14.02 5.62 -12.59
C ALA A 4 14.20 7.07 -12.13
N ASP A 5 13.86 8.02 -13.01
CA ASP A 5 13.80 9.42 -12.66
C ASP A 5 12.45 9.72 -11.99
N VAL A 6 12.49 10.39 -10.85
CA VAL A 6 11.30 10.67 -10.06
C VAL A 6 11.14 12.18 -9.89
N MET A 7 9.97 12.68 -10.24
CA MET A 7 9.64 14.11 -10.10
C MET A 7 9.42 14.50 -8.65
N HIS A 8 9.66 15.77 -8.32
CA HIS A 8 9.42 16.32 -6.97
C HIS A 8 7.99 16.09 -6.49
N GLU A 9 7.00 16.20 -7.36
CA GLU A 9 5.60 15.94 -7.02
C GLU A 9 5.39 14.51 -6.50
N THR A 10 6.02 13.52 -7.13
CA THR A 10 5.97 12.14 -6.68
C THR A 10 6.64 11.95 -5.32
N LEU A 11 7.78 12.59 -5.09
CA LEU A 11 8.47 12.53 -3.80
C LEU A 11 7.65 13.18 -2.68
N ASN A 12 6.96 14.28 -2.98
CA ASN A 12 6.15 15.01 -2.01
C ASN A 12 4.84 14.30 -1.65
N ARG A 13 4.22 13.62 -2.63
CA ARG A 13 2.91 12.97 -2.46
C ARG A 13 2.96 11.51 -2.04
N SER A 14 4.12 10.88 -2.10
CA SER A 14 4.28 9.45 -1.79
C SER A 14 5.25 9.22 -0.64
N SER A 15 5.34 7.98 -0.19
CA SER A 15 6.33 7.56 0.79
C SER A 15 7.75 7.49 0.24
N LEU A 16 7.94 7.64 -1.08
CA LEU A 16 9.26 7.53 -1.74
C LEU A 16 10.25 8.57 -1.24
N GLY A 17 9.80 9.78 -0.92
CA GLY A 17 10.66 10.84 -0.38
C GLY A 17 11.31 10.53 0.97
N ALA A 18 10.77 9.58 1.71
CA ALA A 18 11.29 9.15 3.01
C ALA A 18 12.23 7.93 2.91
N LEU A 19 12.43 7.37 1.71
CA LEU A 19 13.28 6.19 1.52
C LEU A 19 14.76 6.57 1.50
N GLY A 20 15.58 5.70 2.09
CA GLY A 20 17.03 5.76 2.05
C GLY A 20 17.65 4.58 1.30
N VAL A 21 18.97 4.59 1.24
CA VAL A 21 19.73 3.45 0.69
C VAL A 21 19.38 2.17 1.45
N LYS A 22 19.12 1.09 0.73
CA LYS A 22 18.68 -0.23 1.24
C LYS A 22 17.24 -0.28 1.79
N SER A 23 16.44 0.79 1.67
CA SER A 23 15.03 0.69 1.97
C SER A 23 14.35 -0.30 1.01
N PRO A 24 13.53 -1.24 1.51
CA PRO A 24 12.80 -2.17 0.65
C PRO A 24 11.71 -1.42 -0.11
N VAL A 25 11.56 -1.77 -1.40
CA VAL A 25 10.50 -1.24 -2.26
C VAL A 25 9.80 -2.39 -2.98
N ASN A 26 8.50 -2.22 -3.24
CA ASN A 26 7.76 -3.15 -4.06
C ASN A 26 8.02 -2.86 -5.53
N LEU A 27 8.23 -3.91 -6.31
CA LEU A 27 8.46 -3.83 -7.74
C LEU A 27 7.51 -4.74 -8.47
N GLU A 28 6.95 -4.24 -9.56
CA GLU A 28 6.09 -5.02 -10.45
C GLU A 28 6.50 -4.76 -11.90
N ARG A 29 6.51 -5.82 -12.70
CA ARG A 29 6.72 -5.68 -14.14
C ARG A 29 5.47 -5.10 -14.79
N ALA A 30 5.64 -4.29 -15.83
CA ALA A 30 4.54 -3.87 -16.66
C ALA A 30 3.80 -5.09 -17.24
N MET A 31 2.47 -5.02 -17.24
CA MET A 31 1.66 -6.09 -17.80
C MET A 31 1.86 -6.18 -19.31
N LEU A 32 1.98 -7.39 -19.82
CA LEU A 32 2.03 -7.63 -21.27
C LEU A 32 0.69 -7.27 -21.93
N ALA A 33 0.73 -6.74 -23.16
CA ALA A 33 -0.48 -6.32 -23.89
C ALA A 33 -1.51 -7.45 -24.09
N GLY A 34 -1.08 -8.71 -24.15
CA GLY A 34 -1.94 -9.89 -24.21
C GLY A 34 -2.09 -10.61 -22.88
N GLY A 35 -1.62 -10.02 -21.78
CA GLY A 35 -1.62 -10.65 -20.46
C GLY A 35 -3.00 -10.73 -19.83
N ARG A 36 -3.11 -11.57 -18.79
CA ARG A 36 -4.31 -11.68 -17.96
C ARG A 36 -4.17 -10.88 -16.69
N PHE A 37 -5.24 -10.26 -16.23
CA PHE A 37 -5.27 -9.65 -14.91
C PHE A 37 -5.30 -10.74 -13.83
N GLY A 38 -4.25 -10.80 -13.01
CA GLY A 38 -4.17 -11.71 -11.86
C GLY A 38 -4.81 -11.15 -10.58
N GLY A 39 -5.30 -9.92 -10.62
CA GLY A 39 -5.89 -9.21 -9.48
C GLY A 39 -6.66 -7.97 -9.91
N HIS A 40 -6.71 -6.96 -9.05
CA HIS A 40 -7.38 -5.70 -9.31
C HIS A 40 -6.61 -4.84 -10.34
N ILE A 41 -7.34 -4.05 -11.11
CA ILE A 41 -6.73 -3.05 -12.00
C ILE A 41 -6.22 -1.89 -11.14
N VAL A 42 -4.92 -1.61 -11.22
CA VAL A 42 -4.26 -0.55 -10.46
C VAL A 42 -3.61 0.44 -11.41
N SER A 43 -3.79 1.73 -11.17
CA SER A 43 -3.07 2.80 -11.86
C SER A 43 -1.89 3.31 -11.00
N GLY A 44 -0.96 4.04 -11.60
CA GLY A 44 0.22 4.54 -10.91
C GLY A 44 0.03 5.85 -10.14
N HIS A 45 -1.16 6.45 -10.15
CA HIS A 45 -1.42 7.69 -9.43
C HIS A 45 -1.54 7.47 -7.93
N ILE A 46 -0.91 8.35 -7.15
CA ILE A 46 -0.96 8.33 -5.69
C ILE A 46 -1.90 9.42 -5.20
N ASP A 47 -2.90 9.03 -4.40
CA ASP A 47 -3.86 9.96 -3.81
C ASP A 47 -3.31 10.66 -2.56
N GLY A 48 -2.39 10.02 -1.86
CA GLY A 48 -1.72 10.56 -0.68
C GLY A 48 -1.02 9.50 0.15
N THR A 49 -0.61 9.87 1.34
CA THR A 49 0.07 8.98 2.30
C THR A 49 -0.81 8.77 3.54
N GLY A 50 -0.68 7.60 4.14
CA GLY A 50 -1.26 7.28 5.44
C GLY A 50 -0.18 6.90 6.46
N THR A 51 -0.57 6.78 7.72
CA THR A 51 0.32 6.36 8.81
C THR A 51 -0.21 5.07 9.43
N ILE A 52 0.66 4.07 9.57
CA ILE A 52 0.31 2.81 10.23
C ILE A 52 0.13 3.08 11.73
N ARG A 53 -1.09 2.94 12.23
CA ARG A 53 -1.42 3.12 13.65
C ARG A 53 -1.25 1.85 14.46
N ASP A 54 -1.60 0.72 13.85
CA ASP A 54 -1.57 -0.57 14.53
C ASP A 54 -1.25 -1.70 13.57
N VAL A 55 -0.52 -2.68 14.07
CA VAL A 55 -0.22 -3.93 13.36
C VAL A 55 -0.51 -5.09 14.31
N ARG A 56 -1.49 -5.91 13.99
CA ARG A 56 -1.96 -7.00 14.83
C ARG A 56 -1.95 -8.32 14.09
N ARG A 57 -1.45 -9.36 14.72
CA ARG A 57 -1.57 -10.73 14.22
C ARG A 57 -2.89 -11.36 14.66
N ASP A 58 -3.53 -12.06 13.74
CA ASP A 58 -4.76 -12.80 13.96
C ASP A 58 -4.67 -14.13 13.18
N GLY A 59 -4.32 -15.20 13.88
CA GLY A 59 -3.98 -16.46 13.24
C GLY A 59 -2.78 -16.30 12.30
N ASN A 60 -2.95 -16.68 11.04
CA ASN A 60 -1.95 -16.52 9.99
C ASN A 60 -2.04 -15.18 9.24
N ALA A 61 -3.05 -14.38 9.51
CA ALA A 61 -3.22 -13.05 8.92
C ALA A 61 -2.55 -11.96 9.77
N VAL A 62 -2.13 -10.87 9.13
CA VAL A 62 -1.64 -9.66 9.78
C VAL A 62 -2.56 -8.51 9.40
N TRP A 63 -3.11 -7.84 10.39
CA TRP A 63 -3.98 -6.69 10.23
C TRP A 63 -3.18 -5.41 10.36
N TYR A 64 -3.32 -4.53 9.38
CA TYR A 64 -2.78 -3.18 9.40
C TYR A 64 -3.94 -2.20 9.51
N THR A 65 -3.89 -1.34 10.52
CA THR A 65 -4.79 -0.19 10.66
C THR A 65 -4.04 1.07 10.28
N ILE A 66 -4.54 1.77 9.28
CA ILE A 66 -3.87 2.89 8.64
C ILE A 66 -4.73 4.14 8.80
N GLN A 67 -4.17 5.15 9.44
CA GLN A 67 -4.77 6.48 9.50
C GLN A 67 -4.52 7.20 8.19
N ALA A 68 -5.55 7.81 7.64
CA ALA A 68 -5.47 8.59 6.41
C ALA A 68 -6.29 9.89 6.52
N PRO A 69 -5.98 10.91 5.69
CA PRO A 69 -6.78 12.13 5.63
C PRO A 69 -8.22 11.85 5.18
N GLU A 70 -9.16 12.65 5.67
CA GLU A 70 -10.58 12.51 5.33
C GLU A 70 -10.87 12.47 3.82
N PRO A 71 -10.24 13.30 2.96
CA PRO A 71 -10.48 13.23 1.52
C PRO A 71 -10.17 11.87 0.90
N ILE A 72 -9.22 11.12 1.46
CA ILE A 72 -8.90 9.75 1.04
C ILE A 72 -9.92 8.78 1.63
N LEU A 73 -10.22 8.88 2.91
CA LEU A 73 -11.15 7.97 3.60
C LEU A 73 -12.55 7.98 2.97
N ARG A 74 -13.01 9.12 2.48
CA ARG A 74 -14.30 9.24 1.76
C ARG A 74 -14.40 8.37 0.51
N LEU A 75 -13.28 8.05 -0.10
CA LEU A 75 -13.20 7.23 -1.31
C LEU A 75 -13.02 5.75 -1.01
N ILE A 76 -12.80 5.38 0.24
CA ILE A 76 -12.56 4.00 0.67
C ILE A 76 -13.89 3.37 1.08
N VAL A 77 -14.17 2.19 0.53
CA VAL A 77 -15.37 1.40 0.83
C VAL A 77 -14.95 0.07 1.42
N GLU A 78 -15.66 -0.37 2.46
CA GLU A 78 -15.49 -1.71 3.00
C GLU A 78 -15.74 -2.76 1.92
N LYS A 79 -14.88 -3.78 1.85
CA LYS A 79 -14.82 -4.81 0.81
C LYS A 79 -14.37 -4.30 -0.57
N GLY A 80 -14.10 -3.00 -0.70
CA GLY A 80 -13.51 -2.43 -1.90
C GLY A 80 -12.01 -2.72 -2.01
N SER A 81 -11.42 -2.30 -3.12
CA SER A 81 -9.99 -2.47 -3.39
C SER A 81 -9.23 -1.17 -3.11
N ILE A 82 -8.04 -1.30 -2.55
CA ILE A 82 -7.11 -0.19 -2.32
C ILE A 82 -5.71 -0.61 -2.70
N ALA A 83 -4.94 0.28 -3.32
CA ALA A 83 -3.52 0.08 -3.56
C ALA A 83 -2.69 0.77 -2.48
N ILE A 84 -1.85 0.02 -1.79
CA ILE A 84 -0.94 0.51 -0.76
C ILE A 84 0.48 0.14 -1.16
N ASP A 85 1.35 1.11 -1.36
CA ASP A 85 2.72 0.90 -1.84
C ASP A 85 2.79 0.00 -3.08
N GLY A 86 1.83 0.13 -4.00
CA GLY A 86 1.71 -0.67 -5.21
C GLY A 86 1.06 -2.05 -5.02
N ILE A 87 0.65 -2.42 -3.82
CA ILE A 87 0.01 -3.70 -3.52
C ILE A 87 -1.51 -3.51 -3.53
N SER A 88 -2.22 -4.27 -4.36
CA SER A 88 -3.69 -4.25 -4.36
C SER A 88 -4.24 -5.13 -3.24
N LEU A 89 -5.01 -4.51 -2.35
CA LEU A 89 -5.55 -5.14 -1.15
C LEU A 89 -7.05 -4.91 -1.04
N THR A 90 -7.71 -5.73 -0.24
CA THR A 90 -9.14 -5.56 0.08
C THR A 90 -9.29 -4.84 1.41
N VAL A 91 -10.14 -3.83 1.43
CA VAL A 91 -10.48 -3.08 2.65
C VAL A 91 -11.36 -3.95 3.55
N ALA A 92 -10.87 -4.25 4.74
CA ALA A 92 -11.61 -5.04 5.73
C ALA A 92 -12.56 -4.19 6.58
N ARG A 93 -12.14 -2.97 6.92
CA ARG A 93 -12.92 -1.99 7.70
C ARG A 93 -12.53 -0.58 7.31
N VAL A 94 -13.44 0.36 7.47
CA VAL A 94 -13.19 1.79 7.32
C VAL A 94 -14.03 2.58 8.33
N ASP A 95 -13.44 3.61 8.92
CA ASP A 95 -14.11 4.57 9.81
C ASP A 95 -13.72 6.01 9.46
N HIS A 96 -14.05 6.99 10.33
CA HIS A 96 -13.82 8.42 10.06
C HIS A 96 -12.34 8.84 10.09
N VAL A 97 -11.45 8.04 10.64
CA VAL A 97 -10.04 8.40 10.84
C VAL A 97 -9.06 7.38 10.26
N SER A 98 -9.53 6.14 10.01
CA SER A 98 -8.67 5.05 9.58
C SER A 98 -9.40 4.00 8.75
N PHE A 99 -8.63 3.16 8.08
CA PHE A 99 -9.11 1.93 7.48
C PHE A 99 -8.17 0.77 7.83
N SER A 100 -8.65 -0.46 7.68
CA SER A 100 -7.86 -1.64 7.98
C SER A 100 -7.87 -2.61 6.81
N VAL A 101 -6.73 -3.26 6.62
CA VAL A 101 -6.53 -4.34 5.65
C VAL A 101 -6.00 -5.58 6.37
N SER A 102 -6.40 -6.75 5.90
CA SER A 102 -5.90 -8.03 6.40
C SER A 102 -5.01 -8.68 5.36
N ILE A 103 -3.78 -8.97 5.74
CA ILE A 103 -2.74 -9.44 4.84
C ILE A 103 -2.46 -10.92 5.10
N ILE A 104 -2.53 -11.73 4.04
CA ILE A 104 -2.17 -13.16 4.10
C ILE A 104 -0.65 -13.33 4.14
N PRO A 105 -0.12 -14.45 4.66
CA PRO A 105 1.32 -14.67 4.81
C PRO A 105 2.11 -14.52 3.51
N HIS A 106 1.59 -15.04 2.42
CA HIS A 106 2.25 -14.94 1.11
C HIS A 106 2.48 -13.49 0.69
N THR A 107 1.45 -12.64 0.74
CA THR A 107 1.55 -11.22 0.41
C THR A 107 2.54 -10.50 1.33
N LEU A 108 2.54 -10.84 2.62
CA LEU A 108 3.45 -10.24 3.59
C LEU A 108 4.92 -10.59 3.27
N GLN A 109 5.20 -11.85 2.90
CA GLN A 109 6.56 -12.32 2.59
C GLN A 109 7.12 -11.71 1.29
N GLU A 110 6.26 -11.52 0.30
CA GLU A 110 6.64 -11.08 -1.05
C GLU A 110 6.66 -9.56 -1.20
N THR A 111 6.36 -8.80 -0.15
CA THR A 111 6.23 -7.34 -0.23
C THR A 111 6.98 -6.60 0.86
N ALA A 112 7.19 -5.30 0.64
CA ALA A 112 7.80 -4.40 1.62
C ALA A 112 6.95 -4.20 2.89
N LEU A 113 5.70 -4.65 2.93
CA LEU A 113 4.83 -4.57 4.11
C LEU A 113 5.42 -5.27 5.34
N ALA A 114 6.17 -6.37 5.14
CA ALA A 114 6.83 -7.07 6.23
C ALA A 114 7.78 -6.16 7.05
N PHE A 115 8.32 -5.11 6.45
CA PHE A 115 9.25 -4.16 7.08
C PHE A 115 8.56 -2.91 7.63
N LYS A 116 7.27 -2.73 7.34
CA LYS A 116 6.47 -1.60 7.84
C LYS A 116 5.99 -1.87 9.26
N ARG A 117 6.11 -0.88 10.11
CA ARG A 117 5.75 -0.96 11.53
C ARG A 117 4.80 0.17 11.90
N GLN A 118 4.24 0.09 13.11
CA GLN A 118 3.45 1.17 13.69
C GLN A 118 4.19 2.51 13.62
N SER A 119 3.45 3.58 13.30
CA SER A 119 3.95 4.94 13.05
C SER A 119 4.76 5.11 11.76
N GLY A 120 4.87 4.06 10.92
CA GLY A 120 5.45 4.13 9.58
C GLY A 120 4.44 4.63 8.53
N LYS A 121 4.96 5.17 7.46
CA LYS A 121 4.18 5.58 6.27
C LYS A 121 4.13 4.50 5.23
#